data_c6bf48661768b0c3af3809d482e72371
#
_entry.id   c6bf48661768b0c3af3809d482e72371
#
_cell.length_a   1.000
_cell.length_b   1.000
_cell.length_c   1.000
_cell.angle_alpha   90.00
_cell.angle_beta   90.00
_cell.angle_gamma   90.00
#
_symmetry.space_group_name_H-M   'P 1'
#
loop_
_entity.id
_entity.type
_entity.pdbx_description
1 polymer ?
#
loop_
_entity_poly.entity_id
_entity_poly.type
_entity_poly.pdbx_seq_one_letter_code
_entity_poly.pdbx_strand_id
1 'polypeptide(L)' 'MTVNDILEKIEELNKIQDSLRNIYSGHCDLSSDDEDVIYDAYDALDEYIKELKKKEVKE' A
#
# COMPACT_ATOMS: atom_id res chain seq x y z
N MET A 1 -2.26 -14.24 -14.91
CA MET A 1 -1.99 -12.82 -14.72
C MET A 1 -0.76 -12.43 -15.51
N THR A 2 -0.86 -11.41 -16.32
CA THR A 2 0.28 -10.96 -17.10
C THR A 2 1.13 -9.98 -16.31
N VAL A 3 2.33 -9.71 -16.81
CA VAL A 3 3.20 -8.73 -16.17
C VAL A 3 2.53 -7.37 -16.13
N ASN A 4 1.83 -7.00 -17.20
CA ASN A 4 1.13 -5.72 -17.23
C ASN A 4 0.07 -5.63 -16.14
N ASP A 5 -0.65 -6.72 -15.91
CA ASP A 5 -1.66 -6.74 -14.87
C ASP A 5 -1.02 -6.51 -13.50
N ILE A 6 0.13 -7.13 -13.28
CA ILE A 6 0.83 -6.97 -12.02
C ILE A 6 1.29 -5.54 -11.84
N LEU A 7 1.84 -4.94 -12.89
CA LEU A 7 2.30 -3.56 -12.82
C LEU A 7 1.16 -2.60 -12.54
N GLU A 8 0.01 -2.84 -13.15
CA GLU A 8 -1.15 -1.99 -12.90
C GLU A 8 -1.60 -2.09 -11.46
N LYS A 9 -1.61 -3.30 -10.92
CA LYS A 9 -2.00 -3.47 -9.53
C LYS A 9 -1.02 -2.78 -8.60
N ILE A 10 0.25 -2.88 -8.88
CA ILE A 10 1.26 -2.21 -8.07
C ILE A 10 1.05 -0.70 -8.11
N GLU A 11 0.76 -0.15 -9.27
CA GLU A 11 0.51 1.28 -9.39
C GLU A 11 -0.68 1.71 -8.55
N GLU A 12 -1.76 0.95 -8.64
CA GLU A 12 -2.96 1.27 -7.88
C GLU A 12 -2.71 1.21 -6.39
N LEU A 13 -1.98 0.18 -5.97
CA LEU A 13 -1.67 0.03 -4.56
C LEU A 13 -0.77 1.15 -4.07
N ASN A 14 0.16 1.59 -4.90
CA ASN A 14 1.01 2.72 -4.54
C ASN A 14 0.19 3.98 -4.34
N LYS A 15 -0.82 4.20 -5.16
CA LYS A 15 -1.69 5.34 -5.01
C LYS A 15 -2.46 5.28 -3.70
N ILE A 16 -2.93 4.09 -3.35
CA ILE A 16 -3.64 3.92 -2.09
C ILE A 16 -2.70 4.18 -0.93
N GLN A 17 -1.48 3.71 -1.02
CA GLN A 17 -0.49 3.97 0.03
C GLN A 17 -0.22 5.46 0.18
N ASP A 18 -0.12 6.18 -0.92
CA ASP A 18 0.07 7.62 -0.88
C ASP A 18 -1.09 8.29 -0.16
N SER A 19 -2.31 7.86 -0.45
CA SER A 19 -3.49 8.42 0.19
C SER A 19 -3.46 8.18 1.70
N LEU A 20 -3.12 6.97 2.11
CA LEU A 20 -3.02 6.64 3.53
C LEU A 20 -1.93 7.47 4.21
N ARG A 21 -0.82 7.63 3.53
CA ARG A 21 0.27 8.43 4.07
C ARG A 21 -0.14 9.88 4.26
N ASN A 22 -0.86 10.41 3.29
CA ASN A 22 -1.35 11.78 3.39
C ASN A 22 -2.30 11.95 4.56
N ILE A 23 -3.19 10.99 4.73
CA ILE A 23 -4.12 11.03 5.85
C ILE A 23 -3.34 10.98 7.17
N TYR A 24 -2.39 10.08 7.26
CA TYR A 24 -1.63 9.90 8.49
C TYR A 24 -0.83 11.16 8.85
N SER A 25 -0.16 11.75 7.88
CA SER A 25 0.71 12.88 8.16
C SER A 25 -0.04 14.19 8.21
N GLY A 26 -1.21 14.27 7.61
CA GLY A 26 -1.96 15.51 7.53
C GLY A 26 -2.98 15.73 8.62
N HIS A 27 -3.24 14.74 9.44
CA HIS A 27 -4.30 14.84 10.44
C HIS A 27 -3.75 14.68 11.84
N CYS A 28 -3.76 15.77 12.57
CA CYS A 28 -3.35 15.75 13.97
C CYS A 28 -4.43 15.21 14.88
N ASP A 29 -5.64 15.04 14.35
CA ASP A 29 -6.80 14.69 15.16
C ASP A 29 -7.04 13.20 15.27
N LEU A 30 -6.20 12.40 14.64
CA LEU A 30 -6.38 10.95 14.68
C LEU A 30 -6.09 10.42 16.07
N SER A 31 -6.96 9.55 16.54
CA SER A 31 -6.71 8.86 17.80
C SER A 31 -5.64 7.80 17.59
N SER A 32 -5.09 7.30 18.69
CA SER A 32 -4.08 6.25 18.62
C SER A 32 -4.62 5.02 17.90
N ASP A 33 -5.88 4.68 18.17
CA ASP A 33 -6.49 3.53 17.54
C ASP A 33 -6.58 3.71 16.03
N ASP A 34 -6.97 4.92 15.60
CA ASP A 34 -7.08 5.21 14.18
C ASP A 34 -5.72 5.16 13.50
N GLU A 35 -4.71 5.67 14.17
CA GLU A 35 -3.36 5.63 13.64
C GLU A 35 -2.89 4.19 13.44
N ASP A 36 -3.18 3.34 14.40
CA ASP A 36 -2.79 1.94 14.31
C ASP A 36 -3.46 1.26 13.12
N VAL A 37 -4.74 1.53 12.91
CA VAL A 37 -5.47 0.93 11.80
C VAL A 37 -4.86 1.37 10.47
N ILE A 38 -4.58 2.65 10.33
CA ILE A 38 -3.99 3.16 9.10
C ILE A 38 -2.60 2.56 8.87
N TYR A 39 -1.82 2.46 9.92
CA TYR A 39 -0.48 1.90 9.83
C TYR A 39 -0.55 0.43 9.41
N ASP A 40 -1.48 -0.32 10.01
CA ASP A 40 -1.65 -1.73 9.65
C ASP A 40 -2.02 -1.87 8.18
N ALA A 41 -2.93 -1.04 7.71
CA ALA A 41 -3.35 -1.10 6.32
C ALA A 41 -2.18 -0.79 5.39
N TYR A 42 -1.40 0.23 5.74
CA TYR A 42 -0.23 0.59 4.95
C TYR A 42 0.76 -0.57 4.89
N ASP A 43 1.00 -1.19 6.03
CA ASP A 43 1.93 -2.30 6.13
C ASP A 43 1.47 -3.49 5.29
N ALA A 44 0.19 -3.80 5.38
CA ALA A 44 -0.36 -4.91 4.61
C ALA A 44 -0.22 -4.65 3.10
N LEU A 45 -0.48 -3.42 2.69
CA LEU A 45 -0.33 -3.06 1.28
C LEU A 45 1.13 -3.18 0.84
N ASP A 46 2.04 -2.76 1.70
CA ASP A 46 3.46 -2.84 1.37
C ASP A 46 3.89 -4.28 1.15
N GLU A 47 3.44 -5.18 2.03
CA GLU A 47 3.77 -6.59 1.88
C GLU A 47 3.17 -7.18 0.62
N TYR A 48 1.94 -6.81 0.31
CA TYR A 48 1.31 -7.30 -0.89
C TYR A 48 2.04 -6.81 -2.13
N ILE A 49 2.47 -5.56 -2.13
CA ILE A 49 3.24 -5.02 -3.23
C ILE A 49 4.55 -5.78 -3.41
N LYS A 50 5.21 -6.09 -2.31
CA LYS A 50 6.44 -6.87 -2.37
C LYS A 50 6.22 -8.23 -2.99
N GLU A 51 5.11 -8.86 -2.64
CA GLU A 51 4.77 -10.15 -3.22
C GLU A 51 4.55 -10.05 -4.73
N LEU A 52 3.83 -9.01 -5.14
CA LEU A 52 3.59 -8.80 -6.56
C LEU A 52 4.89 -8.54 -7.31
N LYS A 53 5.79 -7.79 -6.71
CA LYS A 53 7.07 -7.53 -7.34
C LYS A 53 7.89 -8.80 -7.52
N LYS A 54 7.80 -9.71 -6.56
CA LYS A 54 8.49 -10.99 -6.70
C LYS A 54 7.94 -11.77 -7.87
N LYS A 55 6.63 -11.74 -8.06
CA LYS A 55 6.01 -12.42 -9.19
C LYS A 55 6.43 -11.81 -10.50
N GLU A 56 6.60 -10.49 -10.51
CA GLU A 56 7.01 -9.80 -11.72
C GLU A 56 8.43 -10.19 -12.13
N VAL A 57 9.32 -10.26 -11.17
CA VAL A 57 10.73 -10.56 -11.44
C VAL A 57 10.95 -12.02 -11.73
N LYS A 58 10.16 -12.84 -11.10
CA LYS A 58 10.32 -14.28 -11.27
C LYS A 58 9.79 -14.70 -12.61
N GLU A 59 10.63 -15.17 -13.42
CA GLU A 59 10.28 -15.57 -14.78
C GLU A 59 9.95 -17.00 -14.87
#